data_5aa7e76cd8e77af7e9730ef96fcbdd81
#
_entry.id   5aa7e76cd8e77af7e9730ef96fcbdd81
#
_cell.length_a   1.000
_cell.length_b   1.000
_cell.length_c   1.000
_cell.angle_alpha   90.00
_cell.angle_beta   90.00
_cell.angle_gamma   90.00
#
_symmetry.space_group_name_H-M   'P 1'
#
loop_
_entity.id
_entity.type
_entity.pdbx_description
1 polymer ?
#
loop_
_entity_poly.entity_id
_entity_poly.type
_entity_poly.pdbx_seq_one_letter_code
_entity_poly.pdbx_strand_id
1 'polypeptide(L)'
;MGKLDKLFDKIQKDYKIEIKSAREAGIIERLVLESPGLNYAFGGGEPLGRILYVQGPESGGKTTLATYLCMQTQKAGKEAVFLDYEYAFDTSHAEEMGLNVDEGFHIVRPLNAEDGFNMIRDLAETGEVGIIVLDSITAMASKAATEDAFSGFSGGKTAAVIASGLRMIIPYLYHNKCTLVILSQERVNMGATYGPDFKGTGGKAPAYYSSWSARVTRTGDIVDPKTKELIGLDIRVRNTKNKVGIAKRDANLKLFFKGGISSDDEYIDYLKVLGLLTQKGAYYSNDTWVNDTTGEIGMKVCGLEAVKTWLHDNPEMYKEVKNQVNAIIQGHNILDEDEQTLTDEEIASGAWDEPESADE
;
A
#
# COMPACT_ATOMS: atom_id res chain seq x y z
N MET A 1 -5.30 -17.00 41.57
CA MET A 1 -4.33 -16.13 40.90
C MET A 1 -2.93 -16.66 41.19
N GLY A 2 -2.21 -17.10 40.18
CA GLY A 2 -0.87 -17.66 40.30
C GLY A 2 0.17 -16.61 40.72
N LYS A 3 1.35 -17.04 41.13
CA LYS A 3 2.46 -16.11 41.43
C LYS A 3 2.86 -15.28 40.19
N LEU A 4 2.73 -15.87 38.99
CA LEU A 4 3.06 -15.24 37.73
C LEU A 4 2.05 -14.14 37.36
N ASP A 5 0.75 -14.39 37.60
CA ASP A 5 -0.31 -13.39 37.31
C ASP A 5 -0.08 -12.12 38.15
N LYS A 6 0.25 -12.28 39.46
CA LYS A 6 0.57 -11.14 40.35
C LYS A 6 1.81 -10.37 39.88
N LEU A 7 2.79 -11.07 39.30
CA LEU A 7 3.99 -10.43 38.75
C LEU A 7 3.64 -9.65 37.46
N PHE A 8 2.81 -10.21 36.60
CA PHE A 8 2.35 -9.54 35.38
C PHE A 8 1.57 -8.26 35.70
N ASP A 9 0.62 -8.33 36.65
CA ASP A 9 -0.13 -7.16 37.14
C ASP A 9 0.81 -6.05 37.64
N LYS A 10 1.85 -6.45 38.40
CA LYS A 10 2.86 -5.51 38.90
C LYS A 10 3.66 -4.88 37.74
N ILE A 11 4.13 -5.67 36.79
CA ILE A 11 4.89 -5.20 35.63
C ILE A 11 4.04 -4.23 34.80
N GLN A 12 2.77 -4.57 34.50
CA GLN A 12 1.86 -3.68 33.77
C GLN A 12 1.68 -2.34 34.48
N LYS A 13 1.55 -2.36 35.81
CA LYS A 13 1.40 -1.12 36.58
C LYS A 13 2.68 -0.30 36.68
N ASP A 14 3.81 -0.95 36.97
CA ASP A 14 5.08 -0.27 37.19
C ASP A 14 5.65 0.34 35.91
N TYR A 15 5.51 -0.35 34.76
CA TYR A 15 6.04 0.05 33.47
C TYR A 15 5.01 0.69 32.55
N LYS A 16 3.72 0.74 32.95
CA LYS A 16 2.60 1.25 32.13
C LYS A 16 2.53 0.60 30.76
N ILE A 17 2.71 -0.71 30.70
CA ILE A 17 2.64 -1.53 29.49
C ILE A 17 1.52 -2.55 29.61
N GLU A 18 1.00 -3.01 28.48
CA GLU A 18 0.04 -4.10 28.42
C GLU A 18 0.78 -5.42 28.15
N ILE A 19 0.49 -6.45 28.92
CA ILE A 19 0.97 -7.81 28.67
C ILE A 19 -0.15 -8.57 27.98
N LYS A 20 0.09 -8.95 26.74
CA LYS A 20 -0.85 -9.71 25.88
C LYS A 20 -0.45 -11.17 25.78
N SER A 21 -1.41 -12.06 25.60
CA SER A 21 -1.11 -13.42 25.16
C SER A 21 -0.41 -13.42 23.81
N ALA A 22 0.34 -14.49 23.49
CA ALA A 22 1.03 -14.59 22.20
C ALA A 22 0.05 -14.50 21.00
N ARG A 23 -1.17 -15.01 21.15
CA ARG A 23 -2.22 -14.93 20.14
C ARG A 23 -2.68 -13.49 19.93
N GLU A 24 -2.97 -12.74 20.99
CA GLU A 24 -3.38 -11.33 20.91
C GLU A 24 -2.26 -10.43 20.40
N ALA A 25 -1.02 -10.65 20.85
CA ALA A 25 0.14 -9.91 20.37
C ALA A 25 0.47 -10.19 18.90
N GLY A 26 0.06 -11.35 18.38
CA GLY A 26 0.23 -11.74 16.98
C GLY A 26 -0.81 -11.15 16.02
N ILE A 27 -1.90 -10.57 16.53
CA ILE A 27 -2.92 -9.94 15.69
C ILE A 27 -2.36 -8.66 15.08
N ILE A 28 -2.36 -8.59 13.74
CA ILE A 28 -1.96 -7.41 13.00
C ILE A 28 -3.23 -6.68 12.55
N GLU A 29 -3.46 -5.51 13.12
CA GLU A 29 -4.54 -4.65 12.67
C GLU A 29 -4.23 -4.08 11.30
N ARG A 30 -5.25 -3.99 10.45
CA ARG A 30 -5.10 -3.61 9.05
C ARG A 30 -6.20 -2.64 8.62
N LEU A 31 -5.82 -1.70 7.76
CA LEU A 31 -6.76 -0.91 6.99
C LEU A 31 -7.02 -1.65 5.67
N VAL A 32 -8.26 -2.10 5.45
CA VAL A 32 -8.68 -2.68 4.18
C VAL A 32 -8.85 -1.55 3.18
N LEU A 33 -8.08 -1.60 2.10
CA LEU A 33 -8.05 -0.60 1.05
C LEU A 33 -9.14 -0.88 0.01
N GLU A 34 -9.48 0.12 -0.78
CA GLU A 34 -10.38 -0.07 -1.93
C GLU A 34 -9.75 -0.93 -3.04
N SER A 35 -8.43 -0.97 -3.15
CA SER A 35 -7.68 -1.80 -4.10
C SER A 35 -7.51 -3.24 -3.56
N PRO A 36 -8.16 -4.26 -4.16
CA PRO A 36 -7.96 -5.65 -3.78
C PRO A 36 -6.53 -6.13 -4.07
N GLY A 37 -5.89 -5.61 -5.12
CA GLY A 37 -4.51 -5.92 -5.44
C GLY A 37 -3.53 -5.49 -4.36
N LEU A 38 -3.71 -4.27 -3.82
CA LEU A 38 -2.89 -3.83 -2.69
C LEU A 38 -3.21 -4.62 -1.41
N ASN A 39 -4.48 -4.93 -1.15
CA ASN A 39 -4.83 -5.79 -0.02
C ASN A 39 -4.13 -7.14 -0.12
N TYR A 40 -4.08 -7.75 -1.32
CA TYR A 40 -3.35 -8.98 -1.57
C TYR A 40 -1.84 -8.83 -1.33
N ALA A 41 -1.22 -7.78 -1.88
CA ALA A 41 0.22 -7.53 -1.72
C ALA A 41 0.62 -7.26 -0.25
N PHE A 42 -0.24 -6.64 0.53
CA PHE A 42 -0.04 -6.43 1.96
C PHE A 42 -0.32 -7.68 2.79
N GLY A 43 -1.12 -8.63 2.29
CA GLY A 43 -1.60 -9.81 3.02
C GLY A 43 -2.85 -9.54 3.85
N GLY A 44 -3.84 -8.86 3.25
CA GLY A 44 -5.16 -8.60 3.79
C GLY A 44 -5.47 -7.14 4.15
N GLY A 45 -4.64 -6.19 3.70
CA GLY A 45 -4.77 -4.76 3.95
C GLY A 45 -3.50 -4.11 4.49
N GLU A 46 -3.46 -2.79 4.47
CA GLU A 46 -2.33 -2.02 4.99
C GLU A 46 -2.11 -2.30 6.49
N PRO A 47 -0.92 -2.77 6.90
CA PRO A 47 -0.66 -3.10 8.29
C PRO A 47 -0.44 -1.83 9.12
N LEU A 48 -1.33 -1.57 10.08
CA LEU A 48 -1.27 -0.38 10.93
C LEU A 48 -0.11 -0.42 11.92
N GLY A 49 0.45 0.75 12.22
CA GLY A 49 1.55 0.90 13.18
C GLY A 49 2.86 0.29 12.72
N ARG A 50 3.09 0.20 11.42
CA ARG A 50 4.28 -0.44 10.83
C ARG A 50 5.03 0.51 9.91
N ILE A 51 6.28 0.16 9.62
CA ILE A 51 7.08 0.85 8.61
C ILE A 51 6.94 0.10 7.29
N LEU A 52 6.48 0.81 6.26
CA LEU A 52 6.41 0.38 4.87
C LEU A 52 7.53 1.04 4.09
N TYR A 53 8.32 0.27 3.36
CA TYR A 53 9.45 0.79 2.60
C TYR A 53 9.23 0.58 1.11
N VAL A 54 9.04 1.67 0.38
CA VAL A 54 8.70 1.69 -1.04
C VAL A 54 9.90 2.22 -1.83
N GLN A 55 10.44 1.38 -2.69
CA GLN A 55 11.57 1.68 -3.55
C GLN A 55 11.14 1.71 -5.02
N GLY A 56 11.91 2.35 -5.87
CA GLY A 56 11.73 2.27 -7.31
C GLY A 56 12.42 3.41 -8.05
N PRO A 57 12.44 3.32 -9.39
CA PRO A 57 13.00 4.37 -10.24
C PRO A 57 12.24 5.69 -10.08
N GLU A 58 12.85 6.76 -10.51
CA GLU A 58 12.16 8.06 -10.66
C GLU A 58 10.94 7.90 -11.58
N SER A 59 9.87 8.64 -11.29
CA SER A 59 8.60 8.58 -12.04
C SER A 59 7.96 7.18 -12.11
N GLY A 60 8.33 6.27 -11.19
CA GLY A 60 7.79 4.92 -11.11
C GLY A 60 6.43 4.80 -10.41
N GLY A 61 5.80 5.90 -9.96
CA GLY A 61 4.50 5.91 -9.27
C GLY A 61 4.57 5.78 -7.74
N LYS A 62 5.75 5.94 -7.12
CA LYS A 62 5.92 5.84 -5.66
C LYS A 62 5.12 6.88 -4.88
N THR A 63 5.29 8.15 -5.21
CA THR A 63 4.59 9.27 -4.57
C THR A 63 3.08 9.16 -4.77
N THR A 64 2.64 8.75 -5.96
CA THR A 64 1.23 8.54 -6.27
C THR A 64 0.62 7.39 -5.47
N LEU A 65 1.36 6.27 -5.30
CA LEU A 65 0.95 5.19 -4.40
C LEU A 65 0.83 5.68 -2.94
N ALA A 66 1.80 6.47 -2.46
CA ALA A 66 1.75 7.04 -1.12
C ALA A 66 0.58 8.02 -0.93
N THR A 67 0.29 8.85 -1.94
CA THR A 67 -0.89 9.74 -1.96
C THR A 67 -2.19 8.94 -1.88
N TYR A 68 -2.29 7.82 -2.61
CA TYR A 68 -3.43 6.92 -2.52
C TYR A 68 -3.60 6.35 -1.10
N LEU A 69 -2.53 5.93 -0.44
CA LEU A 69 -2.60 5.44 0.95
C LEU A 69 -3.04 6.55 1.92
N CYS A 70 -2.58 7.80 1.73
CA CYS A 70 -3.08 8.95 2.49
C CYS A 70 -4.59 9.15 2.30
N MET A 71 -5.08 9.08 1.06
CA MET A 71 -6.51 9.17 0.75
C MET A 71 -7.32 8.05 1.43
N GLN A 72 -6.83 6.81 1.44
CA GLN A 72 -7.50 5.70 2.12
C GLN A 72 -7.53 5.89 3.64
N THR A 73 -6.47 6.45 4.20
CA THR A 73 -6.40 6.80 5.64
C THR A 73 -7.41 7.90 6.00
N GLN A 74 -7.55 8.94 5.17
CA GLN A 74 -8.58 9.97 5.36
C GLN A 74 -10.00 9.38 5.29
N LYS A 75 -10.27 8.48 4.35
CA LYS A 75 -11.57 7.77 4.26
C LYS A 75 -11.86 6.94 5.52
N ALA A 76 -10.83 6.48 6.23
CA ALA A 76 -10.95 5.81 7.51
C ALA A 76 -11.09 6.77 8.71
N GLY A 77 -11.17 8.09 8.48
CA GLY A 77 -11.35 9.11 9.51
C GLY A 77 -10.11 9.45 10.33
N LYS A 78 -8.92 9.27 9.75
CA LYS A 78 -7.63 9.61 10.36
C LYS A 78 -6.90 10.67 9.55
N GLU A 79 -6.04 11.42 10.25
CA GLU A 79 -5.16 12.42 9.64
C GLU A 79 -4.01 11.75 8.87
N ALA A 80 -3.62 12.37 7.76
CA ALA A 80 -2.47 11.98 6.96
C ALA A 80 -1.44 13.12 6.92
N VAL A 81 -0.17 12.80 7.10
CA VAL A 81 0.91 13.78 7.09
C VAL A 81 1.98 13.39 6.07
N PHE A 82 2.42 14.36 5.29
CA PHE A 82 3.45 14.18 4.27
C PHE A 82 4.69 15.01 4.61
N LEU A 83 5.81 14.33 4.91
CA LEU A 83 7.11 14.95 5.11
C LEU A 83 7.81 15.08 3.76
N ASP A 84 7.73 16.26 3.16
CA ASP A 84 8.25 16.58 1.84
C ASP A 84 9.68 17.12 1.91
N TYR A 85 10.67 16.23 1.81
CA TYR A 85 12.10 16.59 1.76
C TYR A 85 12.57 16.93 0.34
N GLU A 86 11.79 16.60 -0.67
CA GLU A 86 12.10 16.91 -2.08
C GLU A 86 11.53 18.27 -2.50
N TYR A 87 10.62 18.84 -1.70
CA TYR A 87 9.92 20.10 -1.99
C TYR A 87 9.14 20.05 -3.32
N ALA A 88 8.64 18.87 -3.67
CA ALA A 88 8.08 18.56 -4.98
C ALA A 88 6.64 18.03 -4.93
N PHE A 89 5.97 18.04 -3.77
CA PHE A 89 4.60 17.52 -3.68
C PHE A 89 3.63 18.40 -4.48
N ASP A 90 2.94 17.77 -5.42
CA ASP A 90 1.94 18.41 -6.27
C ASP A 90 0.53 18.26 -5.65
N THR A 91 0.07 19.33 -5.04
CA THR A 91 -1.25 19.41 -4.37
C THR A 91 -2.39 19.26 -5.38
N SER A 92 -2.27 19.88 -6.57
CA SER A 92 -3.33 19.82 -7.59
C SER A 92 -3.51 18.40 -8.13
N HIS A 93 -2.40 17.68 -8.34
CA HIS A 93 -2.46 16.28 -8.74
C HIS A 93 -3.06 15.39 -7.64
N ALA A 94 -2.74 15.66 -6.39
CA ALA A 94 -3.30 14.91 -5.25
C ALA A 94 -4.83 15.12 -5.12
N GLU A 95 -5.32 16.35 -5.35
CA GLU A 95 -6.76 16.66 -5.40
C GLU A 95 -7.44 15.93 -6.56
N GLU A 96 -6.85 15.92 -7.75
CA GLU A 96 -7.40 15.19 -8.91
C GLU A 96 -7.50 13.69 -8.66
N MET A 97 -6.60 13.12 -7.85
CA MET A 97 -6.67 11.73 -7.38
C MET A 97 -7.78 11.48 -6.36
N GLY A 98 -8.32 12.51 -5.72
CA GLY A 98 -9.38 12.44 -4.72
C GLY A 98 -8.92 12.61 -3.27
N LEU A 99 -7.67 13.03 -3.03
CA LEU A 99 -7.20 13.42 -1.69
C LEU A 99 -7.87 14.75 -1.30
N ASN A 100 -8.43 14.82 -0.09
CA ASN A 100 -8.87 16.11 0.48
C ASN A 100 -7.63 16.84 1.02
N VAL A 101 -7.21 17.90 0.33
CA VAL A 101 -6.01 18.66 0.72
C VAL A 101 -6.31 19.79 1.70
N ASP A 102 -7.59 20.15 1.88
CA ASP A 102 -8.02 21.22 2.77
C ASP A 102 -8.22 20.72 4.21
N GLU A 103 -8.63 19.46 4.37
CA GLU A 103 -8.93 18.87 5.68
C GLU A 103 -8.32 17.46 5.80
N GLY A 104 -7.70 17.16 6.96
CA GLY A 104 -7.17 15.83 7.26
C GLY A 104 -5.90 15.45 6.51
N PHE A 105 -5.25 16.43 5.81
CA PHE A 105 -3.97 16.24 5.14
C PHE A 105 -3.04 17.41 5.41
N HIS A 106 -1.79 17.12 5.82
CA HIS A 106 -0.81 18.12 6.19
C HIS A 106 0.52 17.86 5.51
N ILE A 107 1.16 18.93 5.00
CA ILE A 107 2.50 18.88 4.43
C ILE A 107 3.47 19.54 5.41
N VAL A 108 4.52 18.83 5.75
CA VAL A 108 5.60 19.32 6.61
C VAL A 108 6.93 19.23 5.85
N ARG A 109 7.75 20.27 5.95
CA ARG A 109 9.06 20.34 5.27
C ARG A 109 10.19 20.49 6.29
N PRO A 110 10.68 19.37 6.88
CA PRO A 110 11.75 19.42 7.86
C PRO A 110 13.09 19.83 7.21
N LEU A 111 13.91 20.56 7.94
CA LEU A 111 15.20 21.01 7.42
C LEU A 111 16.29 19.94 7.47
N ASN A 112 16.16 18.96 8.36
CA ASN A 112 17.14 17.90 8.58
C ASN A 112 16.49 16.61 9.07
N ALA A 113 17.27 15.54 9.12
CA ALA A 113 16.79 14.21 9.49
C ALA A 113 16.37 14.11 10.95
N GLU A 114 17.12 14.73 11.87
CA GLU A 114 16.85 14.69 13.30
C GLU A 114 15.49 15.33 13.63
N ASP A 115 15.23 16.50 13.07
CA ASP A 115 13.96 17.21 13.27
C ASP A 115 12.79 16.40 12.65
N GLY A 116 12.99 15.80 11.46
CA GLY A 116 11.97 14.96 10.85
C GLY A 116 11.60 13.75 11.70
N PHE A 117 12.58 13.04 12.27
CA PHE A 117 12.27 11.91 13.15
C PHE A 117 11.62 12.34 14.47
N ASN A 118 11.97 13.48 15.02
CA ASN A 118 11.28 14.04 16.19
C ASN A 118 9.82 14.39 15.84
N MET A 119 9.57 15.03 14.69
CA MET A 119 8.22 15.33 14.21
C MET A 119 7.39 14.06 14.00
N ILE A 120 7.97 13.00 13.38
CA ILE A 120 7.29 11.71 13.23
C ILE A 120 6.88 11.12 14.58
N ARG A 121 7.76 11.15 15.58
CA ARG A 121 7.45 10.71 16.94
C ARG A 121 6.28 11.50 17.53
N ASP A 122 6.38 12.82 17.52
CA ASP A 122 5.41 13.71 18.15
C ASP A 122 4.03 13.61 17.47
N LEU A 123 4.00 13.53 16.14
CA LEU A 123 2.78 13.30 15.36
C LEU A 123 2.14 11.95 15.67
N ALA A 124 2.94 10.87 15.69
CA ALA A 124 2.43 9.54 16.00
C ALA A 124 1.88 9.46 17.44
N GLU A 125 2.51 10.17 18.40
CA GLU A 125 2.10 10.17 19.81
C GLU A 125 0.73 10.80 20.03
N THR A 126 0.24 11.65 19.12
CA THR A 126 -1.12 12.23 19.20
C THR A 126 -2.21 11.18 19.12
N GLY A 127 -1.98 10.06 18.43
CA GLY A 127 -2.99 9.02 18.14
C GLY A 127 -4.04 9.45 17.09
N GLU A 128 -3.97 10.67 16.57
CA GLU A 128 -4.87 11.19 15.54
C GLU A 128 -4.38 10.88 14.12
N VAL A 129 -3.04 10.85 13.94
CA VAL A 129 -2.39 10.57 12.66
C VAL A 129 -2.38 9.08 12.37
N GLY A 130 -3.02 8.66 11.27
CA GLY A 130 -3.06 7.26 10.82
C GLY A 130 -1.88 6.90 9.91
N ILE A 131 -1.41 7.84 9.11
CA ILE A 131 -0.30 7.63 8.18
C ILE A 131 0.63 8.84 8.13
N ILE A 132 1.93 8.55 8.06
CA ILE A 132 2.96 9.53 7.77
C ILE A 132 3.75 9.05 6.56
N VAL A 133 3.89 9.89 5.53
CA VAL A 133 4.73 9.62 4.37
C VAL A 133 6.03 10.43 4.49
N LEU A 134 7.16 9.80 4.23
CA LEU A 134 8.48 10.43 4.15
C LEU A 134 8.97 10.37 2.71
N ASP A 135 8.92 11.47 1.99
CA ASP A 135 9.34 11.61 0.58
C ASP A 135 10.49 12.60 0.44
N SER A 136 11.68 12.16 0.26
CA SER A 136 12.20 10.81 0.31
C SER A 136 13.33 10.70 1.32
N ILE A 137 13.58 9.48 1.81
CA ILE A 137 14.72 9.22 2.71
C ILE A 137 16.07 9.52 2.04
N THR A 138 16.07 9.53 0.71
CA THR A 138 17.25 9.87 -0.11
C THR A 138 17.62 11.33 0.00
N ALA A 139 16.63 12.21 0.17
CA ALA A 139 16.83 13.66 0.25
C ALA A 139 17.17 14.14 1.67
N MET A 140 17.06 13.27 2.69
CA MET A 140 17.38 13.63 4.06
C MET A 140 18.87 13.89 4.26
N ALA A 141 19.19 14.95 4.98
CA ALA A 141 20.53 15.26 5.47
C ALA A 141 20.53 15.40 7.00
N SER A 142 21.55 14.92 7.69
CA SER A 142 21.72 15.19 9.13
C SER A 142 22.15 16.64 9.38
N LYS A 143 21.88 17.18 10.58
CA LYS A 143 22.36 18.53 10.99
C LYS A 143 23.87 18.67 10.76
N ALA A 144 24.63 17.68 11.22
CA ALA A 144 26.09 17.66 11.04
C ALA A 144 26.51 17.59 9.56
N ALA A 145 25.68 16.97 8.67
CA ALA A 145 25.98 16.94 7.24
C ALA A 145 25.66 18.28 6.57
N THR A 146 24.68 19.02 7.08
CA THR A 146 24.31 20.34 6.57
C THR A 146 25.32 21.40 6.98
N GLU A 147 25.85 21.33 8.22
CA GLU A 147 26.89 22.24 8.74
C GLU A 147 28.25 22.00 8.06
N ASP A 148 28.57 20.72 7.77
CA ASP A 148 29.84 20.33 7.12
C ASP A 148 29.69 20.18 5.58
N ALA A 149 28.75 20.86 4.94
CA ALA A 149 28.30 20.63 3.57
C ALA A 149 29.36 20.52 2.48
N PHE A 150 30.57 21.04 2.73
CA PHE A 150 31.68 21.03 1.79
C PHE A 150 32.85 20.10 2.16
N SER A 151 32.75 19.36 3.28
CA SER A 151 33.89 18.51 3.77
C SER A 151 33.95 17.11 3.18
N GLY A 152 32.99 16.73 2.30
CA GLY A 152 33.02 15.47 1.53
C GLY A 152 32.73 14.16 2.31
N PHE A 153 32.57 14.20 3.63
CA PHE A 153 32.44 13.00 4.50
C PHE A 153 31.07 12.81 5.17
N SER A 154 29.99 13.38 4.65
CA SER A 154 28.69 13.50 5.32
C SER A 154 27.77 12.26 5.25
N GLY A 155 27.95 11.37 4.28
CA GLY A 155 26.99 10.25 4.03
C GLY A 155 26.88 9.24 5.17
N GLY A 156 27.96 8.96 5.87
CA GLY A 156 27.96 8.02 7.01
C GLY A 156 27.24 8.59 8.24
N LYS A 157 27.33 9.89 8.48
CA LYS A 157 26.66 10.59 9.59
C LYS A 157 25.14 10.56 9.42
N THR A 158 24.64 10.86 8.21
CA THR A 158 23.21 10.78 7.88
C THR A 158 22.65 9.37 8.02
N ALA A 159 23.35 8.33 7.55
CA ALA A 159 22.94 6.95 7.71
C ALA A 159 22.81 6.51 9.17
N ALA A 160 23.70 6.99 10.05
CA ALA A 160 23.64 6.73 11.50
C ALA A 160 22.42 7.41 12.15
N VAL A 161 22.11 8.66 11.77
CA VAL A 161 20.94 9.40 12.24
C VAL A 161 19.65 8.68 11.79
N ILE A 162 19.56 8.27 10.52
CA ILE A 162 18.42 7.51 9.99
C ILE A 162 18.22 6.22 10.79
N ALA A 163 19.28 5.44 11.02
CA ALA A 163 19.17 4.19 11.77
C ALA A 163 18.71 4.39 13.21
N SER A 164 19.21 5.45 13.86
CA SER A 164 18.83 5.82 15.24
C SER A 164 17.39 6.33 15.31
N GLY A 165 17.01 7.21 14.37
CA GLY A 165 15.66 7.76 14.27
C GLY A 165 14.61 6.67 14.04
N LEU A 166 14.84 5.76 13.10
CA LEU A 166 13.93 4.64 12.84
C LEU A 166 13.74 3.76 14.08
N ARG A 167 14.82 3.48 14.84
CA ARG A 167 14.72 2.71 16.09
C ARG A 167 13.88 3.44 17.13
N MET A 168 14.04 4.74 17.24
CA MET A 168 13.35 5.59 18.23
C MET A 168 11.83 5.62 17.98
N ILE A 169 11.38 5.72 16.71
CA ILE A 169 9.96 5.95 16.39
C ILE A 169 9.11 4.69 16.41
N ILE A 170 9.69 3.48 16.25
CA ILE A 170 8.94 2.21 16.16
C ILE A 170 7.92 2.02 17.29
N PRO A 171 8.24 2.23 18.59
CA PRO A 171 7.26 2.07 19.65
C PRO A 171 6.06 3.02 19.51
N TYR A 172 6.30 4.27 19.13
CA TYR A 172 5.24 5.29 18.96
C TYR A 172 4.32 4.94 17.80
N LEU A 173 4.88 4.52 16.66
CA LEU A 173 4.10 4.03 15.53
C LEU A 173 3.21 2.85 15.92
N TYR A 174 3.80 1.85 16.58
CA TYR A 174 3.11 0.62 16.96
C TYR A 174 1.95 0.89 17.93
N HIS A 175 2.21 1.61 19.03
CA HIS A 175 1.20 1.83 20.07
C HIS A 175 0.04 2.72 19.60
N ASN A 176 0.30 3.67 18.71
CA ASN A 176 -0.70 4.61 18.20
C ASN A 176 -1.26 4.20 16.82
N LYS A 177 -0.86 3.01 16.31
CA LYS A 177 -1.32 2.48 15.02
C LYS A 177 -1.07 3.42 13.84
N CYS A 178 -0.05 4.27 13.95
CA CYS A 178 0.37 5.19 12.90
C CYS A 178 1.32 4.49 11.94
N THR A 179 0.98 4.41 10.67
CA THR A 179 1.83 3.78 9.63
C THR A 179 2.84 4.79 9.09
N LEU A 180 4.10 4.39 8.95
CA LEU A 180 5.13 5.19 8.29
C LEU A 180 5.46 4.60 6.93
N VAL A 181 5.19 5.35 5.86
CA VAL A 181 5.60 5.01 4.49
C VAL A 181 6.88 5.76 4.14
N ILE A 182 7.94 5.03 3.88
CA ILE A 182 9.24 5.61 3.49
C ILE A 182 9.44 5.40 2.00
N LEU A 183 9.55 6.49 1.25
CA LEU A 183 9.89 6.47 -0.16
C LEU A 183 11.39 6.58 -0.37
N SER A 184 11.92 5.81 -1.32
CA SER A 184 13.34 5.80 -1.68
C SER A 184 13.53 5.68 -3.18
N GLN A 185 14.42 6.48 -3.73
CA GLN A 185 14.85 6.34 -5.10
C GLN A 185 15.90 5.22 -5.21
N GLU A 186 15.82 4.43 -6.26
CA GLU A 186 16.80 3.41 -6.59
C GLU A 186 17.91 3.98 -7.48
N ARG A 187 19.15 3.59 -7.17
CA ARG A 187 20.28 3.79 -8.08
C ARG A 187 20.75 2.44 -8.61
N VAL A 188 21.00 2.38 -9.91
CA VAL A 188 21.60 1.20 -10.53
C VAL A 188 23.04 1.10 -10.07
N ASN A 189 23.40 -0.02 -9.45
CA ASN A 189 24.78 -0.30 -9.11
C ASN A 189 25.52 -0.81 -10.35
N MET A 190 26.27 0.06 -11.01
CA MET A 190 27.00 -0.25 -12.24
C MET A 190 28.16 -1.26 -12.03
N GLY A 191 28.44 -1.65 -10.80
CA GLY A 191 29.49 -2.63 -10.43
C GLY A 191 28.98 -4.04 -10.10
N ALA A 192 27.70 -4.34 -10.33
CA ALA A 192 27.16 -5.67 -10.06
C ALA A 192 27.68 -6.69 -11.10
N THR A 193 28.33 -7.76 -10.64
CA THR A 193 28.93 -8.81 -11.48
C THR A 193 27.85 -9.73 -12.10
N TYR A 194 26.59 -9.69 -11.61
CA TYR A 194 25.47 -10.50 -12.10
C TYR A 194 24.15 -9.76 -11.93
N GLY A 195 23.56 -9.33 -13.04
CA GLY A 195 22.27 -8.66 -13.11
C GLY A 195 22.24 -7.24 -12.49
N PRO A 196 21.17 -6.45 -12.70
CA PRO A 196 21.05 -5.14 -12.09
C PRO A 196 20.82 -5.27 -10.59
N ASP A 197 21.82 -4.88 -9.77
CA ASP A 197 21.71 -4.74 -8.32
C ASP A 197 21.17 -3.35 -8.01
N PHE A 198 19.89 -3.27 -7.61
CA PHE A 198 19.25 -2.03 -7.23
C PHE A 198 19.47 -1.79 -5.73
N LYS A 199 20.20 -0.73 -5.39
CA LYS A 199 20.39 -0.30 -3.99
C LYS A 199 19.60 0.96 -3.73
N GLY A 200 18.68 0.90 -2.75
CA GLY A 200 18.05 2.09 -2.19
C GLY A 200 19.11 2.96 -1.52
N THR A 201 19.03 4.26 -1.74
CA THR A 201 19.83 5.25 -1.02
C THR A 201 19.26 5.44 0.40
N GLY A 202 20.11 5.80 1.37
CA GLY A 202 19.70 5.89 2.79
C GLY A 202 20.25 4.76 3.68
N GLY A 203 21.09 3.89 3.10
CA GLY A 203 21.71 2.76 3.83
C GLY A 203 20.79 1.54 3.94
N LYS A 204 21.17 0.58 4.79
CA LYS A 204 20.41 -0.67 5.00
C LYS A 204 19.30 -0.55 6.05
N ALA A 205 19.26 0.53 6.83
CA ALA A 205 18.37 0.66 7.97
C ALA A 205 16.87 0.68 7.58
N PRO A 206 16.41 1.41 6.54
CA PRO A 206 15.01 1.42 6.15
C PRO A 206 14.51 0.02 5.79
N ALA A 207 15.25 -0.72 4.96
CA ALA A 207 14.91 -2.10 4.60
C ALA A 207 14.95 -3.06 5.79
N TYR A 208 15.85 -2.83 6.77
CA TYR A 208 15.95 -3.66 7.97
C TYR A 208 14.77 -3.45 8.91
N TYR A 209 14.41 -2.19 9.20
CA TYR A 209 13.35 -1.84 10.16
C TYR A 209 11.94 -1.96 9.58
N SER A 210 11.77 -1.93 8.24
CA SER A 210 10.47 -2.11 7.63
C SER A 210 9.85 -3.47 7.95
N SER A 211 8.55 -3.48 8.12
CA SER A 211 7.73 -4.70 8.23
C SER A 211 7.29 -5.20 6.86
N TRP A 212 7.09 -4.30 5.91
CA TRP A 212 6.78 -4.58 4.53
C TRP A 212 7.65 -3.72 3.61
N SER A 213 8.07 -4.29 2.49
CA SER A 213 8.83 -3.55 1.48
C SER A 213 8.39 -3.95 0.09
N ALA A 214 8.34 -2.98 -0.81
CA ALA A 214 8.05 -3.25 -2.21
C ALA A 214 8.90 -2.39 -3.15
N ARG A 215 9.05 -2.90 -4.37
CA ARG A 215 9.57 -2.17 -5.51
C ARG A 215 8.40 -1.76 -6.40
N VAL A 216 8.25 -0.46 -6.64
CA VAL A 216 7.23 0.10 -7.52
C VAL A 216 7.88 0.47 -8.85
N THR A 217 7.33 -0.05 -9.94
CA THR A 217 7.82 0.21 -11.30
C THR A 217 6.65 0.48 -12.23
N ARG A 218 6.84 1.43 -13.14
CA ARG A 218 5.94 1.65 -14.28
C ARG A 218 6.14 0.50 -15.25
N THR A 219 5.05 -0.11 -15.68
CA THR A 219 5.03 -1.22 -16.64
C THR A 219 4.40 -0.83 -17.97
N GLY A 220 3.57 0.21 -17.98
CA GLY A 220 2.92 0.71 -19.19
C GLY A 220 2.33 2.10 -19.03
N ASP A 221 1.71 2.57 -20.11
CA ASP A 221 1.05 3.86 -20.22
C ASP A 221 -0.43 3.66 -20.51
N ILE A 222 -1.28 4.31 -19.74
CA ILE A 222 -2.71 4.36 -20.01
C ILE A 222 -3.00 5.61 -20.83
N VAL A 223 -3.43 5.41 -22.06
CA VAL A 223 -3.67 6.47 -23.05
C VAL A 223 -5.16 6.53 -23.38
N ASP A 224 -5.73 7.73 -23.39
CA ASP A 224 -7.11 7.93 -23.84
C ASP A 224 -7.23 7.51 -25.33
N PRO A 225 -8.14 6.58 -25.66
CA PRO A 225 -8.26 6.07 -27.01
C PRO A 225 -8.66 7.12 -28.05
N LYS A 226 -9.33 8.22 -27.62
CA LYS A 226 -9.83 9.27 -28.51
C LYS A 226 -8.83 10.41 -28.64
N THR A 227 -8.36 10.96 -27.51
CA THR A 227 -7.47 12.14 -27.49
C THR A 227 -6.00 11.76 -27.67
N LYS A 228 -5.63 10.49 -27.41
CA LYS A 228 -4.25 9.98 -27.37
C LYS A 228 -3.39 10.63 -26.27
N GLU A 229 -4.01 11.30 -25.34
CA GLU A 229 -3.33 11.86 -24.18
C GLU A 229 -3.03 10.78 -23.14
N LEU A 230 -1.90 10.92 -22.45
CA LEU A 230 -1.53 10.07 -21.33
C LEU A 230 -2.44 10.42 -20.13
N ILE A 231 -3.28 9.48 -19.72
CA ILE A 231 -4.25 9.66 -18.63
C ILE A 231 -3.93 8.87 -17.36
N GLY A 232 -2.90 8.01 -17.42
CA GLY A 232 -2.50 7.20 -16.29
C GLY A 232 -1.31 6.31 -16.59
N LEU A 233 -0.95 5.48 -15.62
CA LEU A 233 0.17 4.56 -15.66
C LEU A 233 -0.27 3.17 -15.20
N ASP A 234 0.20 2.14 -15.89
CA ASP A 234 0.25 0.80 -15.33
C ASP A 234 1.48 0.69 -14.43
N ILE A 235 1.28 0.31 -13.17
CA ILE A 235 2.37 0.13 -12.22
C ILE A 235 2.34 -1.27 -11.62
N ARG A 236 3.53 -1.79 -11.36
CA ARG A 236 3.70 -3.04 -10.60
C ARG A 236 4.28 -2.74 -9.23
N VAL A 237 3.60 -3.19 -8.20
CA VAL A 237 4.04 -3.18 -6.80
C VAL A 237 4.55 -4.57 -6.47
N ARG A 238 5.86 -4.79 -6.59
CA ARG A 238 6.50 -6.06 -6.31
C ARG A 238 6.91 -6.15 -4.85
N ASN A 239 6.26 -7.04 -4.10
CA ASN A 239 6.59 -7.26 -2.71
C ASN A 239 7.95 -7.95 -2.57
N THR A 240 8.89 -7.29 -1.91
CA THR A 240 10.26 -7.80 -1.69
C THR A 240 10.49 -8.31 -0.27
N LYS A 241 9.65 -7.89 0.68
CA LYS A 241 9.70 -8.30 2.09
C LYS A 241 8.33 -8.16 2.73
N ASN A 242 7.88 -9.18 3.44
CA ASN A 242 6.68 -9.13 4.26
C ASN A 242 6.90 -9.89 5.57
N LYS A 243 6.93 -9.19 6.70
CA LYS A 243 6.98 -9.76 8.06
C LYS A 243 5.60 -9.84 8.70
N VAL A 244 4.60 -9.31 8.04
CA VAL A 244 3.24 -9.17 8.55
C VAL A 244 2.21 -9.93 7.73
N GLY A 245 2.67 -10.77 6.79
CA GLY A 245 1.85 -11.58 5.91
C GLY A 245 2.70 -12.45 5.00
N ILE A 246 2.10 -13.01 3.96
CA ILE A 246 2.77 -13.84 2.98
C ILE A 246 3.67 -12.96 2.10
N ALA A 247 4.93 -13.33 1.96
CA ALA A 247 5.88 -12.62 1.10
C ALA A 247 5.67 -12.96 -0.38
N LYS A 248 6.21 -12.11 -1.26
CA LYS A 248 6.20 -12.27 -2.73
C LYS A 248 4.81 -12.18 -3.38
N ARG A 249 3.85 -11.58 -2.72
CA ARG A 249 2.56 -11.22 -3.32
C ARG A 249 2.69 -9.87 -4.01
N ASP A 250 2.59 -9.87 -5.32
CA ASP A 250 2.70 -8.66 -6.14
C ASP A 250 1.30 -8.09 -6.44
N ALA A 251 1.22 -6.79 -6.72
CA ALA A 251 0.03 -6.15 -7.27
C ALA A 251 0.38 -5.41 -8.56
N ASN A 252 -0.48 -5.55 -9.56
CA ASN A 252 -0.45 -4.72 -10.77
C ASN A 252 -1.66 -3.78 -10.71
N LEU A 253 -1.42 -2.48 -10.87
CA LEU A 253 -2.41 -1.45 -10.62
C LEU A 253 -2.51 -0.52 -11.81
N LYS A 254 -3.74 -0.13 -12.16
CA LYS A 254 -4.01 0.96 -13.08
C LYS A 254 -4.19 2.25 -12.28
N LEU A 255 -3.24 3.14 -12.42
CA LEU A 255 -3.18 4.39 -11.70
C LEU A 255 -3.51 5.52 -12.67
N PHE A 256 -4.71 6.08 -12.54
CA PHE A 256 -5.15 7.22 -13.33
C PHE A 256 -4.72 8.53 -12.66
N PHE A 257 -4.33 9.52 -13.46
CA PHE A 257 -3.99 10.86 -12.96
C PHE A 257 -5.21 11.55 -12.35
N LYS A 258 -6.41 11.22 -12.83
CA LYS A 258 -7.66 11.68 -12.27
C LYS A 258 -8.45 10.49 -11.73
N GLY A 259 -8.77 10.52 -10.44
CA GLY A 259 -9.50 9.44 -9.76
C GLY A 259 -8.62 8.36 -9.11
N GLY A 260 -7.29 8.41 -9.26
CA GLY A 260 -6.36 7.50 -8.58
C GLY A 260 -6.40 6.07 -9.09
N ILE A 261 -6.43 5.08 -8.20
CA ILE A 261 -6.42 3.65 -8.55
C ILE A 261 -7.85 3.19 -8.89
N SER A 262 -8.01 2.54 -10.06
CA SER A 262 -9.30 1.96 -10.49
C SER A 262 -9.57 0.64 -9.78
N SER A 263 -10.21 0.72 -8.63
CA SER A 263 -10.59 -0.49 -7.87
C SER A 263 -11.61 -1.36 -8.59
N ASP A 264 -12.51 -0.78 -9.39
CA ASP A 264 -13.55 -1.54 -10.12
C ASP A 264 -12.93 -2.50 -11.14
N ASP A 265 -11.91 -2.04 -11.89
CA ASP A 265 -11.19 -2.89 -12.84
C ASP A 265 -10.51 -4.05 -12.12
N GLU A 266 -9.84 -3.76 -10.99
CA GLU A 266 -9.19 -4.78 -10.17
C GLU A 266 -10.21 -5.81 -9.63
N TYR A 267 -11.34 -5.36 -9.07
CA TYR A 267 -12.37 -6.28 -8.59
C TYR A 267 -12.90 -7.18 -9.70
N ILE A 268 -13.15 -6.65 -10.89
CA ILE A 268 -13.63 -7.46 -12.03
C ILE A 268 -12.58 -8.50 -12.43
N ASP A 269 -11.30 -8.13 -12.43
CA ASP A 269 -10.22 -9.08 -12.72
C ASP A 269 -10.13 -10.17 -11.64
N TYR A 270 -10.20 -9.84 -10.37
CA TYR A 270 -10.26 -10.84 -9.29
C TYR A 270 -11.49 -11.74 -9.41
N LEU A 271 -12.65 -11.19 -9.76
CA LEU A 271 -13.88 -11.97 -9.95
C LEU A 271 -13.75 -13.01 -11.07
N LYS A 272 -13.06 -12.67 -12.16
CA LYS A 272 -12.76 -13.62 -13.24
C LYS A 272 -11.84 -14.74 -12.77
N VAL A 273 -10.74 -14.37 -12.09
CA VAL A 273 -9.75 -15.33 -11.56
C VAL A 273 -10.41 -16.28 -10.55
N LEU A 274 -11.26 -15.75 -9.68
CA LEU A 274 -11.98 -16.53 -8.66
C LEU A 274 -13.17 -17.33 -9.21
N GLY A 275 -13.43 -17.27 -10.52
CA GLY A 275 -14.57 -17.95 -11.12
C GLY A 275 -15.94 -17.37 -10.77
N LEU A 276 -15.98 -16.24 -10.06
CA LEU A 276 -17.20 -15.53 -9.67
C LEU A 276 -17.78 -14.70 -10.81
N LEU A 277 -17.04 -14.49 -11.88
CA LEU A 277 -17.50 -13.81 -13.10
C LEU A 277 -16.99 -14.57 -14.32
N THR A 278 -17.92 -15.08 -15.13
CA THR A 278 -17.59 -15.80 -16.37
C THR A 278 -17.54 -14.84 -17.54
N GLN A 279 -16.46 -14.89 -18.32
CA GLN A 279 -16.31 -14.15 -19.58
C GLN A 279 -16.37 -15.12 -20.77
N LYS A 280 -17.24 -14.85 -21.74
CA LYS A 280 -17.31 -15.57 -23.03
C LYS A 280 -17.34 -14.56 -24.18
N GLY A 281 -16.21 -14.37 -24.82
CA GLY A 281 -16.05 -13.30 -25.81
C GLY A 281 -16.29 -11.92 -25.18
N ALA A 282 -17.20 -11.13 -25.74
CA ALA A 282 -17.56 -9.81 -25.21
C ALA A 282 -18.60 -9.87 -24.06
N TYR A 283 -19.13 -11.03 -23.73
CA TYR A 283 -20.17 -11.17 -22.73
C TYR A 283 -19.62 -11.62 -21.38
N TYR A 284 -20.13 -10.99 -20.33
CA TYR A 284 -19.86 -11.29 -18.91
C TYR A 284 -21.15 -11.78 -18.26
N SER A 285 -21.06 -12.83 -17.44
CA SER A 285 -22.21 -13.40 -16.75
C SER A 285 -21.86 -13.95 -15.37
N ASN A 286 -22.83 -13.88 -14.48
CA ASN A 286 -22.87 -14.60 -13.21
C ASN A 286 -24.31 -15.07 -12.98
N ASP A 287 -24.51 -16.34 -12.61
CA ASP A 287 -25.82 -16.95 -12.51
C ASP A 287 -26.46 -16.82 -11.12
N THR A 288 -25.75 -16.27 -10.15
CA THR A 288 -26.19 -16.19 -8.74
C THR A 288 -26.39 -14.75 -8.22
N TRP A 289 -25.86 -13.75 -8.91
CA TRP A 289 -25.99 -12.36 -8.48
C TRP A 289 -27.44 -11.89 -8.59
N VAL A 290 -27.87 -11.15 -7.57
CA VAL A 290 -29.25 -10.64 -7.49
C VAL A 290 -29.26 -9.16 -7.85
N ASN A 291 -30.20 -8.78 -8.71
CA ASN A 291 -30.43 -7.36 -8.99
C ASN A 291 -31.15 -6.72 -7.80
N ASP A 292 -30.55 -5.70 -7.19
CA ASP A 292 -31.05 -5.05 -5.97
C ASP A 292 -32.43 -4.40 -6.15
N THR A 293 -32.75 -3.97 -7.38
CA THR A 293 -34.02 -3.27 -7.68
C THR A 293 -35.13 -4.24 -8.11
N THR A 294 -34.82 -5.21 -8.99
CA THR A 294 -35.83 -6.12 -9.57
C THR A 294 -35.94 -7.44 -8.82
N GLY A 295 -34.92 -7.83 -8.04
CA GLY A 295 -34.85 -9.14 -7.41
C GLY A 295 -34.57 -10.30 -8.40
N GLU A 296 -34.29 -10.00 -9.67
CA GLU A 296 -33.93 -11.02 -10.65
C GLU A 296 -32.59 -11.64 -10.33
N ILE A 297 -32.49 -12.97 -10.50
CA ILE A 297 -31.26 -13.72 -10.29
C ILE A 297 -30.54 -13.89 -11.62
N GLY A 298 -29.25 -13.64 -11.59
CA GLY A 298 -28.34 -13.73 -12.73
C GLY A 298 -28.05 -12.38 -13.38
N MET A 299 -26.81 -12.20 -13.81
CA MET A 299 -26.35 -11.06 -14.57
C MET A 299 -25.76 -11.53 -15.90
N LYS A 300 -26.12 -10.87 -17.00
CA LYS A 300 -25.50 -11.08 -18.31
C LYS A 300 -25.47 -9.78 -19.07
N VAL A 301 -24.25 -9.28 -19.30
CA VAL A 301 -24.02 -7.99 -19.96
C VAL A 301 -22.93 -8.10 -21.02
N CYS A 302 -22.87 -7.15 -21.94
CA CYS A 302 -21.88 -7.09 -23.01
C CYS A 302 -20.90 -5.93 -22.76
N GLY A 303 -19.62 -6.26 -22.63
CA GLY A 303 -18.54 -5.29 -22.41
C GLY A 303 -18.25 -5.01 -20.94
N LEU A 304 -17.01 -4.63 -20.65
CA LEU A 304 -16.48 -4.36 -19.31
C LEU A 304 -17.22 -3.17 -18.64
N GLU A 305 -17.47 -2.10 -19.38
CA GLU A 305 -18.17 -0.93 -18.85
C GLU A 305 -19.62 -1.27 -18.44
N ALA A 306 -20.27 -2.21 -19.13
CA ALA A 306 -21.60 -2.67 -18.73
C ALA A 306 -21.57 -3.47 -17.43
N VAL A 307 -20.48 -4.20 -17.14
CA VAL A 307 -20.29 -4.87 -15.83
C VAL A 307 -20.17 -3.82 -14.73
N LYS A 308 -19.32 -2.80 -14.91
CA LYS A 308 -19.16 -1.70 -13.93
C LYS A 308 -20.51 -1.02 -13.67
N THR A 309 -21.21 -0.62 -14.74
CA THR A 309 -22.54 0.00 -14.63
C THR A 309 -23.48 -0.88 -13.83
N TRP A 310 -23.57 -2.18 -14.16
CA TRP A 310 -24.44 -3.11 -13.45
C TRP A 310 -24.08 -3.20 -11.94
N LEU A 311 -22.78 -3.28 -11.60
CA LEU A 311 -22.34 -3.32 -10.20
C LEU A 311 -22.67 -2.01 -9.46
N HIS A 312 -22.52 -0.87 -10.09
CA HIS A 312 -22.88 0.43 -9.49
C HIS A 312 -24.38 0.62 -9.32
N ASP A 313 -25.19 0.07 -10.25
CA ASP A 313 -26.65 0.08 -10.16
C ASP A 313 -27.19 -0.91 -9.10
N ASN A 314 -26.33 -1.82 -8.61
CA ASN A 314 -26.63 -2.82 -7.58
C ASN A 314 -25.64 -2.73 -6.41
N PRO A 315 -25.70 -1.66 -5.59
CA PRO A 315 -24.70 -1.37 -4.58
C PRO A 315 -24.60 -2.40 -3.45
N GLU A 316 -25.71 -3.04 -3.04
CA GLU A 316 -25.70 -4.08 -2.02
C GLU A 316 -25.00 -5.35 -2.55
N MET A 317 -25.34 -5.75 -3.76
CA MET A 317 -24.67 -6.87 -4.43
C MET A 317 -23.18 -6.57 -4.63
N TYR A 318 -22.83 -5.36 -5.05
CA TYR A 318 -21.43 -4.96 -5.21
C TYR A 318 -20.66 -5.00 -3.89
N LYS A 319 -21.27 -4.56 -2.79
CA LYS A 319 -20.69 -4.65 -1.46
C LYS A 319 -20.45 -6.11 -1.05
N GLU A 320 -21.38 -7.01 -1.31
CA GLU A 320 -21.23 -8.44 -1.05
C GLU A 320 -20.07 -9.03 -1.85
N VAL A 321 -20.00 -8.75 -3.13
CA VAL A 321 -18.91 -9.14 -4.03
C VAL A 321 -17.55 -8.67 -3.52
N LYS A 322 -17.43 -7.38 -3.11
CA LYS A 322 -16.20 -6.86 -2.50
C LYS A 322 -15.82 -7.60 -1.22
N ASN A 323 -16.79 -7.91 -0.38
CA ASN A 323 -16.54 -8.65 0.85
C ASN A 323 -16.06 -10.08 0.57
N GLN A 324 -16.64 -10.77 -0.41
CA GLN A 324 -16.21 -12.11 -0.83
C GLN A 324 -14.76 -12.10 -1.33
N VAL A 325 -14.42 -11.20 -2.24
CA VAL A 325 -13.05 -11.07 -2.75
C VAL A 325 -12.07 -10.77 -1.61
N ASN A 326 -12.37 -9.80 -0.75
CA ASN A 326 -11.48 -9.44 0.37
C ASN A 326 -11.33 -10.58 1.38
N ALA A 327 -12.37 -11.35 1.66
CA ALA A 327 -12.30 -12.49 2.56
C ALA A 327 -11.40 -13.60 2.00
N ILE A 328 -11.46 -13.87 0.71
CA ILE A 328 -10.56 -14.83 0.04
C ILE A 328 -9.09 -14.32 0.12
N ILE A 329 -8.86 -13.04 -0.16
CA ILE A 329 -7.53 -12.41 -0.06
C ILE A 329 -6.97 -12.53 1.37
N GLN A 330 -7.82 -12.44 2.40
CA GLN A 330 -7.41 -12.57 3.80
C GLN A 330 -7.18 -14.03 4.24
N GLY A 331 -7.43 -14.99 3.35
CA GLY A 331 -7.28 -16.42 3.65
C GLY A 331 -8.49 -17.04 4.36
N HIS A 332 -9.65 -16.39 4.31
CA HIS A 332 -10.90 -16.97 4.74
C HIS A 332 -11.52 -17.70 3.53
N ASN A 333 -11.47 -19.01 3.52
CA ASN A 333 -12.19 -19.81 2.52
C ASN A 333 -13.70 -19.60 2.69
N ILE A 334 -14.31 -18.90 1.75
CA ILE A 334 -15.78 -18.77 1.64
C ILE A 334 -16.34 -19.90 0.78
N LEU A 335 -15.46 -20.62 0.07
CA LEU A 335 -15.86 -21.74 -0.77
C LEU A 335 -15.94 -23.01 0.07
N ASP A 336 -17.03 -23.74 -0.09
CA ASP A 336 -17.27 -25.04 0.54
C ASP A 336 -16.08 -26.00 0.29
N GLU A 337 -15.85 -26.94 1.22
CA GLU A 337 -14.70 -27.85 1.29
C GLU A 337 -14.42 -28.72 0.04
N ASP A 338 -15.21 -28.60 -1.03
CA ASP A 338 -15.10 -29.38 -2.25
C ASP A 338 -14.53 -28.65 -3.49
N GLU A 339 -14.21 -27.34 -3.42
CA GLU A 339 -13.58 -26.64 -4.55
C GLU A 339 -12.11 -26.32 -4.29
N GLN A 340 -11.28 -26.65 -5.29
CA GLN A 340 -9.83 -26.44 -5.27
C GLN A 340 -9.49 -24.99 -4.94
N THR A 341 -8.78 -24.79 -3.83
CA THR A 341 -8.18 -23.51 -3.47
C THR A 341 -7.23 -23.05 -4.57
N LEU A 342 -7.50 -21.89 -5.15
CA LEU A 342 -6.57 -21.24 -6.08
C LEU A 342 -5.23 -20.99 -5.40
N THR A 343 -4.15 -21.31 -6.10
CA THR A 343 -2.80 -21.07 -5.61
C THR A 343 -2.46 -19.57 -5.66
N ASP A 344 -1.51 -19.14 -4.82
CA ASP A 344 -1.00 -17.76 -4.85
C ASP A 344 -0.45 -17.37 -6.24
N GLU A 345 0.02 -18.35 -7.04
CA GLU A 345 0.48 -18.16 -8.41
C GLU A 345 -0.69 -17.91 -9.38
N GLU A 346 -1.80 -18.62 -9.23
CA GLU A 346 -3.01 -18.44 -10.05
C GLU A 346 -3.67 -17.08 -9.76
N ILE A 347 -3.76 -16.68 -8.50
CA ILE A 347 -4.29 -15.35 -8.12
C ILE A 347 -3.38 -14.23 -8.65
N ALA A 348 -2.06 -14.40 -8.60
CA ALA A 348 -1.09 -13.42 -9.07
C ALA A 348 -0.96 -13.37 -10.59
N SER A 349 -1.15 -14.49 -11.30
CA SER A 349 -0.97 -14.60 -12.75
C SER A 349 -2.24 -14.31 -13.55
N GLY A 350 -3.41 -14.60 -12.97
CA GLY A 350 -4.69 -14.56 -13.71
C GLY A 350 -5.19 -13.17 -14.12
N ALA A 351 -4.58 -12.12 -13.62
CA ALA A 351 -4.99 -10.76 -13.97
C ALA A 351 -4.38 -10.24 -15.30
N TRP A 352 -3.39 -10.95 -15.91
CA TRP A 352 -2.50 -10.26 -16.86
C TRP A 352 -1.99 -11.12 -18.01
N ASP A 353 -2.75 -12.12 -18.48
CA ASP A 353 -2.45 -12.73 -19.78
C ASP A 353 -2.63 -11.67 -20.87
N GLU A 354 -1.52 -11.26 -21.48
CA GLU A 354 -1.54 -10.46 -22.70
C GLU A 354 -2.36 -11.22 -23.77
N PRO A 355 -3.19 -10.53 -24.55
CA PRO A 355 -3.82 -11.16 -25.68
C PRO A 355 -2.70 -11.63 -26.62
N GLU A 356 -2.66 -12.94 -26.89
CA GLU A 356 -1.79 -13.50 -27.93
C GLU A 356 -1.90 -12.61 -29.17
N SER A 357 -0.78 -12.05 -29.58
CA SER A 357 -0.67 -11.37 -30.85
C SER A 357 -1.06 -12.36 -31.94
N ALA A 358 -2.20 -12.16 -32.55
CA ALA A 358 -2.55 -12.83 -33.79
C ALA A 358 -1.59 -12.32 -34.87
N ASP A 359 -0.44 -12.99 -34.99
CA ASP A 359 0.34 -13.01 -36.21
C ASP A 359 -0.32 -14.02 -37.14
N GLU A 360 -1.05 -13.47 -38.13
CA GLU A 360 -1.09 -13.96 -39.51
C GLU A 360 -1.69 -12.86 -40.39
#